data_fe02f52d6fc2fddf21d7738492ae630e
#
_entry.id   fe02f52d6fc2fddf21d7738492ae630e
#
_cell.length_a   1.000
_cell.length_b   1.000
_cell.length_c   1.000
_cell.angle_alpha   90.00
_cell.angle_beta   90.00
_cell.angle_gamma   90.00
#
_symmetry.space_group_name_H-M   'P 1'
#
loop_
_entity.id
_entity.type
_entity.pdbx_description
1 polymer ?
#
loop_
_entity_poly.entity_id
_entity_poly.type
_entity_poly.pdbx_seq_one_letter_code
_entity_poly.pdbx_strand_id
1 'polypeptide(L)'
;DKADNIVGEYLTDRGGSKSKVRITKNAQGTYDAQVFWVEHPLGKDGKKRKDVKNPDKSLRNVDIDKVVIVRGLKYDPEDKDWSGAKIYDPTKGMRVNATAKFETAKKLKLRATIMGIGQTLYWEKIK
;
A
#
# COMPACT_ATOMS: atom_id res chain seq x y z
N ASP A 1 -12.23 4.58 17.48
CA ASP A 1 -13.08 4.17 16.36
C ASP A 1 -12.44 3.00 15.62
N LYS A 2 -13.23 1.96 15.33
CA LYS A 2 -12.75 0.75 14.66
C LYS A 2 -12.20 1.04 13.27
N ALA A 3 -12.76 2.03 12.58
CA ALA A 3 -12.25 2.46 11.26
C ALA A 3 -10.80 2.91 11.35
N ASP A 4 -10.41 3.58 12.43
CA ASP A 4 -9.06 4.11 12.61
C ASP A 4 -8.05 3.04 13.06
N ASN A 5 -8.49 1.81 13.31
CA ASN A 5 -7.57 0.72 13.65
C ASN A 5 -6.54 0.44 12.54
N ILE A 6 -6.86 0.82 11.29
CA ILE A 6 -5.94 0.64 10.17
C ILE A 6 -4.79 1.65 10.19
N VAL A 7 -4.94 2.77 10.88
CA VAL A 7 -3.88 3.80 10.96
C VAL A 7 -2.66 3.22 11.66
N GLY A 8 -1.50 3.37 11.08
CA GLY A 8 -0.26 2.88 11.65
C GLY A 8 0.81 2.60 10.60
N GLU A 9 1.83 1.88 11.02
CA GLU A 9 2.96 1.51 10.17
C GLU A 9 3.01 0.01 10.00
N TYR A 10 3.36 -0.42 8.78
CA TYR A 10 3.29 -1.83 8.37
C TYR A 10 4.56 -2.22 7.65
N LEU A 11 5.00 -3.46 7.91
CA LEU A 11 6.06 -4.11 7.16
C LEU A 11 5.43 -4.97 6.07
N THR A 12 5.95 -4.85 4.86
CA THR A 12 5.55 -5.69 3.73
C THR A 12 6.77 -6.42 3.20
N ASP A 13 6.57 -7.63 2.68
CA ASP A 13 7.63 -8.40 2.05
C ASP A 13 7.09 -8.95 0.74
N ARG A 14 7.74 -8.60 -0.37
CA ARG A 14 7.36 -9.05 -1.71
C ARG A 14 8.55 -9.70 -2.37
N GLY A 15 8.55 -11.04 -2.36
CA GLY A 15 9.61 -11.81 -3.01
C GLY A 15 11.00 -11.56 -2.42
N GLY A 16 11.06 -11.34 -1.11
CA GLY A 16 12.32 -11.08 -0.41
C GLY A 16 12.75 -9.62 -0.38
N SER A 17 11.96 -8.71 -0.96
CA SER A 17 12.21 -7.27 -0.89
C SER A 17 11.21 -6.64 0.06
N LYS A 18 11.72 -6.01 1.12
CA LYS A 18 10.91 -5.43 2.19
C LYS A 18 10.67 -3.95 1.99
N SER A 19 9.48 -3.51 2.40
CA SER A 19 9.11 -2.10 2.44
C SER A 19 8.33 -1.82 3.71
N LYS A 20 8.32 -0.55 4.13
CA LYS A 20 7.45 -0.08 5.21
C LYS A 20 6.48 0.94 4.65
N VAL A 21 5.22 0.79 5.06
CA VAL A 21 4.10 1.58 4.58
C VAL A 21 3.42 2.24 5.77
N ARG A 22 3.07 3.51 5.62
CA ARG A 22 2.30 4.25 6.64
C ARG A 22 0.90 4.49 6.12
N ILE A 23 -0.09 4.07 6.93
CA ILE A 23 -1.50 4.36 6.65
C ILE A 23 -1.92 5.52 7.54
N THR A 24 -2.51 6.55 6.90
CA THR A 24 -3.01 7.74 7.57
C THR A 24 -4.45 8.02 7.16
N LYS A 25 -5.18 8.75 8.00
CA LYS A 25 -6.52 9.21 7.69
C LYS A 25 -6.42 10.55 6.95
N ASN A 26 -7.08 10.67 5.82
CA ASN A 26 -7.08 11.90 5.03
C ASN A 26 -8.22 12.84 5.44
N ALA A 27 -8.27 14.01 4.81
CA ALA A 27 -9.27 15.04 5.13
C ALA A 27 -10.71 14.61 4.83
N GLN A 28 -10.93 13.63 3.96
CA GLN A 28 -12.24 13.09 3.63
C GLN A 28 -12.70 11.99 4.58
N GLY A 29 -11.89 11.63 5.58
CA GLY A 29 -12.20 10.56 6.50
C GLY A 29 -11.96 9.16 5.95
N THR A 30 -11.28 9.06 4.83
CA THR A 30 -10.81 7.80 4.26
C THR A 30 -9.31 7.63 4.54
N TYR A 31 -8.69 6.54 4.04
CA TYR A 31 -7.33 6.19 4.44
C TYR A 31 -6.45 6.06 3.23
N ASP A 32 -5.25 6.63 3.35
CA ASP A 32 -4.19 6.57 2.33
C ASP A 32 -3.02 5.76 2.87
N ALA A 33 -2.26 5.14 1.96
CA ALA A 33 -1.06 4.39 2.30
C ALA A 33 0.11 4.89 1.48
N GLN A 34 1.21 5.20 2.15
CA GLN A 34 2.43 5.72 1.53
C GLN A 34 3.64 4.94 2.01
N VAL A 35 4.47 4.51 1.07
CA VAL A 35 5.77 3.92 1.38
C VAL A 35 6.64 4.98 2.04
N PHE A 36 7.35 4.62 3.11
CA PHE A 36 8.29 5.53 3.76
C PHE A 36 9.68 4.91 3.93
N TRP A 37 9.85 3.67 3.60
CA TRP A 37 11.13 2.96 3.62
C TRP A 37 11.09 1.77 2.68
N VAL A 38 12.18 1.53 1.97
CA VAL A 38 12.40 0.31 1.19
C VAL A 38 13.77 -0.26 1.52
N GLU A 39 13.89 -1.57 1.46
CA GLU A 39 15.14 -2.28 1.79
C GLU A 39 16.27 -1.95 0.81
N HIS A 40 15.93 -1.78 -0.47
CA HIS A 40 16.90 -1.52 -1.53
C HIS A 40 16.55 -0.22 -2.27
N PRO A 41 16.88 0.96 -1.69
CA PRO A 41 16.44 2.23 -2.26
C PRO A 41 17.29 2.71 -3.44
N LEU A 42 18.50 2.17 -3.63
CA LEU A 42 19.44 2.70 -4.60
C LEU A 42 19.46 1.87 -5.88
N GLY A 43 19.60 2.55 -7.01
CA GLY A 43 19.87 1.93 -8.30
C GLY A 43 21.35 1.65 -8.49
N LYS A 44 21.69 1.11 -9.67
CA LYS A 44 23.08 0.79 -10.02
C LYS A 44 23.98 2.01 -10.08
N ASP A 45 23.39 3.19 -10.33
CA ASP A 45 24.10 4.47 -10.39
C ASP A 45 24.37 5.07 -8.99
N GLY A 46 23.97 4.38 -7.92
CA GLY A 46 24.11 4.85 -6.55
C GLY A 46 23.10 5.91 -6.13
N LYS A 47 22.16 6.25 -7.00
CA LYS A 47 21.09 7.22 -6.71
C LYS A 47 19.81 6.51 -6.35
N LYS A 48 18.92 7.20 -5.62
CA LYS A 48 17.61 6.65 -5.28
C LYS A 48 16.83 6.27 -6.53
N ARG A 49 16.25 5.08 -6.51
CA ARG A 49 15.34 4.63 -7.57
C ARG A 49 14.08 5.49 -7.57
N LYS A 50 13.52 5.68 -8.74
CA LYS A 50 12.30 6.47 -8.96
C LYS A 50 11.17 5.56 -9.41
N ASP A 51 9.95 6.06 -9.30
CA ASP A 51 8.74 5.36 -9.72
C ASP A 51 8.54 5.46 -11.24
N VAL A 52 9.50 4.93 -11.99
CA VAL A 52 9.60 5.13 -13.45
C VAL A 52 8.51 4.44 -14.25
N LYS A 53 7.84 3.45 -13.66
CA LYS A 53 6.76 2.71 -14.32
C LYS A 53 5.36 3.30 -14.06
N ASN A 54 5.27 4.40 -13.32
CA ASN A 54 3.98 5.01 -13.04
C ASN A 54 3.30 5.43 -14.36
N PRO A 55 2.03 5.04 -14.57
CA PRO A 55 1.29 5.48 -15.75
C PRO A 55 1.12 7.00 -15.84
N ASP A 56 1.09 7.68 -14.69
CA ASP A 56 1.08 9.14 -14.63
C ASP A 56 2.51 9.65 -14.73
N LYS A 57 2.83 10.28 -15.85
CA LYS A 57 4.17 10.80 -16.13
C LYS A 57 4.65 11.79 -15.08
N SER A 58 3.73 12.57 -14.49
CA SER A 58 4.07 13.58 -13.48
C SER A 58 4.59 12.96 -12.18
N LEU A 59 4.34 11.66 -11.94
CA LEU A 59 4.75 10.95 -10.74
C LEU A 59 5.99 10.09 -10.93
N ARG A 60 6.54 10.01 -12.14
CA ARG A 60 7.67 9.11 -12.43
C ARG A 60 8.99 9.53 -11.78
N ASN A 61 9.07 10.76 -11.27
CA ASN A 61 10.25 11.26 -10.57
C ASN A 61 10.13 11.17 -9.06
N VAL A 62 9.08 10.57 -8.53
CA VAL A 62 8.91 10.33 -7.10
C VAL A 62 9.88 9.24 -6.66
N ASP A 63 10.57 9.46 -5.56
CA ASP A 63 11.47 8.45 -4.97
C ASP A 63 10.69 7.18 -4.62
N ILE A 64 11.29 6.02 -4.84
CA ILE A 64 10.63 4.72 -4.61
C ILE A 64 10.22 4.54 -3.14
N ASP A 65 10.90 5.21 -2.22
CA ASP A 65 10.59 5.15 -0.78
C ASP A 65 9.58 6.22 -0.33
N LYS A 66 8.90 6.87 -1.28
CA LYS A 66 7.88 7.90 -1.00
C LYS A 66 6.60 7.72 -1.82
N VAL A 67 6.47 6.61 -2.52
CA VAL A 67 5.32 6.39 -3.40
C VAL A 67 4.04 6.22 -2.60
N VAL A 68 3.00 6.95 -2.97
CA VAL A 68 1.65 6.72 -2.42
C VAL A 68 1.03 5.55 -3.18
N ILE A 69 0.73 4.46 -2.48
CA ILE A 69 0.26 3.22 -3.10
C ILE A 69 -1.23 2.99 -2.94
N VAL A 70 -1.90 3.69 -2.02
CA VAL A 70 -3.36 3.61 -1.86
C VAL A 70 -3.89 4.99 -1.53
N ARG A 71 -5.00 5.38 -2.17
CA ARG A 71 -5.74 6.60 -1.83
C ARG A 71 -7.20 6.28 -1.64
N GLY A 72 -7.73 6.64 -0.48
CA GLY A 72 -9.17 6.66 -0.27
C GLY A 72 -9.82 5.34 0.08
N LEU A 73 -9.16 4.46 0.83
CA LEU A 73 -9.82 3.29 1.40
C LEU A 73 -10.92 3.73 2.35
N LYS A 74 -12.09 3.13 2.22
CA LYS A 74 -13.27 3.40 3.05
C LYS A 74 -13.56 2.22 3.97
N TYR A 75 -13.86 2.53 5.23
CA TYR A 75 -14.27 1.50 6.18
C TYR A 75 -15.74 1.15 6.01
N ASP A 76 -16.03 -0.15 5.98
CA ASP A 76 -17.37 -0.70 6.01
C ASP A 76 -17.58 -1.33 7.39
N PRO A 77 -18.43 -0.73 8.25
CA PRO A 77 -18.66 -1.26 9.60
C PRO A 77 -19.43 -2.58 9.61
N GLU A 78 -20.15 -2.89 8.55
CA GLU A 78 -20.91 -4.14 8.44
C GLU A 78 -19.98 -5.32 8.19
N ASP A 79 -19.11 -5.18 7.19
CA ASP A 79 -18.13 -6.21 6.84
C ASP A 79 -16.84 -6.10 7.66
N LYS A 80 -16.65 -5.00 8.37
CA LYS A 80 -15.44 -4.72 9.16
C LYS A 80 -14.18 -4.77 8.32
N ASP A 81 -14.28 -4.24 7.11
CA ASP A 81 -13.16 -4.16 6.17
C ASP A 81 -13.02 -2.74 5.58
N TRP A 82 -11.94 -2.56 4.85
CA TRP A 82 -11.65 -1.33 4.11
C TRP A 82 -11.62 -1.66 2.64
N SER A 83 -12.32 -0.87 1.82
CA SER A 83 -12.48 -1.14 0.39
C SER A 83 -12.66 0.15 -0.40
N GLY A 84 -12.99 0.03 -1.68
CA GLY A 84 -13.31 1.17 -2.53
C GLY A 84 -12.11 1.92 -3.07
N ALA A 85 -10.91 1.34 -2.97
CA ALA A 85 -9.68 1.92 -3.51
C ALA A 85 -8.87 0.87 -4.23
N LYS A 86 -7.91 1.35 -5.02
CA LYS A 86 -6.94 0.49 -5.71
C LYS A 86 -5.60 0.57 -5.02
N ILE A 87 -4.87 -0.53 -5.02
CA ILE A 87 -3.46 -0.56 -4.62
C ILE A 87 -2.59 -0.43 -5.86
N TYR A 88 -1.57 0.43 -5.78
CA TYR A 88 -0.58 0.63 -6.84
C TYR A 88 0.65 -0.23 -6.57
N ASP A 89 1.08 -0.97 -7.59
CA ASP A 89 2.30 -1.77 -7.57
C ASP A 89 3.38 -1.06 -8.41
N PRO A 90 4.39 -0.42 -7.79
CA PRO A 90 5.43 0.28 -8.54
C PRO A 90 6.30 -0.64 -9.40
N THR A 91 6.44 -1.92 -9.00
CA THR A 91 7.28 -2.87 -9.77
C THR A 91 6.67 -3.20 -11.13
N LYS A 92 5.35 -3.11 -11.24
CA LYS A 92 4.61 -3.40 -12.48
C LYS A 92 3.99 -2.16 -13.11
N GLY A 93 3.94 -1.03 -12.38
CA GLY A 93 3.25 0.17 -12.84
C GLY A 93 1.75 -0.02 -13.00
N MET A 94 1.13 -0.84 -12.15
CA MET A 94 -0.28 -1.22 -12.26
C MET A 94 -1.05 -0.93 -10.98
N ARG A 95 -2.32 -0.55 -11.15
CA ARG A 95 -3.31 -0.43 -10.07
C ARG A 95 -4.30 -1.56 -10.14
N VAL A 96 -4.59 -2.17 -9.00
CA VAL A 96 -5.53 -3.28 -8.89
C VAL A 96 -6.51 -3.02 -7.75
N ASN A 97 -7.74 -3.52 -7.89
CA ASN A 97 -8.72 -3.42 -6.82
C ASN A 97 -8.23 -4.16 -5.60
N ALA A 98 -8.44 -3.55 -4.43
CA ALA A 98 -8.00 -4.15 -3.18
C ALA A 98 -9.04 -3.95 -2.08
N THR A 99 -9.11 -4.95 -1.21
CA THR A 99 -9.82 -4.86 0.07
C THR A 99 -8.85 -5.25 1.18
N ALA A 100 -9.05 -4.69 2.36
CA ALA A 100 -8.18 -4.95 3.51
C ALA A 100 -9.03 -5.32 4.73
N LYS A 101 -8.60 -6.33 5.47
CA LYS A 101 -9.27 -6.77 6.67
C LYS A 101 -8.23 -7.33 7.64
N PHE A 102 -8.35 -6.99 8.91
CA PHE A 102 -7.46 -7.58 9.92
C PHE A 102 -7.75 -9.06 10.11
N GLU A 103 -6.74 -9.89 9.96
CA GLU A 103 -6.81 -11.31 10.31
C GLU A 103 -6.50 -11.49 11.79
N THR A 104 -5.53 -10.73 12.29
CA THR A 104 -5.21 -10.59 13.72
C THR A 104 -4.99 -9.11 14.00
N ALA A 105 -4.80 -8.74 15.27
CA ALA A 105 -4.55 -7.34 15.65
C ALA A 105 -3.34 -6.73 14.95
N LYS A 106 -2.38 -7.56 14.53
CA LYS A 106 -1.13 -7.12 13.89
C LYS A 106 -0.97 -7.57 12.44
N LYS A 107 -1.93 -8.29 11.89
CA LYS A 107 -1.82 -8.79 10.53
C LYS A 107 -3.00 -8.31 9.70
N LEU A 108 -2.70 -7.40 8.78
CA LEU A 108 -3.67 -6.89 7.81
C LEU A 108 -3.60 -7.75 6.55
N LYS A 109 -4.73 -8.37 6.23
CA LYS A 109 -4.87 -9.18 5.02
C LYS A 109 -5.43 -8.31 3.92
N LEU A 110 -4.73 -8.24 2.80
CA LEU A 110 -5.19 -7.53 1.60
C LEU A 110 -5.52 -8.55 0.52
N ARG A 111 -6.69 -8.37 -0.09
CA ARG A 111 -7.10 -9.14 -1.27
C ARG A 111 -7.03 -8.21 -2.46
N ALA A 112 -6.18 -8.55 -3.41
CA ALA A 112 -6.02 -7.82 -4.67
C ALA A 112 -6.55 -8.69 -5.81
N THR A 113 -7.28 -8.09 -6.75
CA THR A 113 -7.85 -8.83 -7.88
C THR A 113 -7.36 -8.22 -9.18
N ILE A 114 -6.71 -9.05 -10.00
CA ILE A 114 -6.25 -8.68 -11.34
C ILE A 114 -6.93 -9.64 -12.33
N MET A 115 -7.72 -9.09 -13.27
CA MET A 115 -8.40 -9.88 -14.32
C MET A 115 -9.17 -11.09 -13.74
N GLY A 116 -9.85 -10.87 -12.59
CA GLY A 116 -10.64 -11.91 -11.94
C GLY A 116 -9.84 -12.91 -11.12
N ILE A 117 -8.51 -12.81 -11.11
CA ILE A 117 -7.64 -13.67 -10.30
C ILE A 117 -7.25 -12.94 -9.02
N GLY A 118 -7.61 -13.54 -7.87
CA GLY A 118 -7.31 -12.96 -6.58
C GLY A 118 -5.93 -13.33 -6.08
N GLN A 119 -5.27 -12.36 -5.43
CA GLN A 119 -4.03 -12.56 -4.69
C GLN A 119 -4.21 -12.10 -3.26
N THR A 120 -3.59 -12.80 -2.33
CA THR A 120 -3.59 -12.42 -0.92
C THR A 120 -2.22 -11.90 -0.55
N LEU A 121 -2.21 -10.70 0.09
CA LEU A 121 -1.02 -10.09 0.65
C LEU A 121 -1.23 -9.91 2.15
N TYR A 122 -0.15 -9.92 2.91
CA TYR A 122 -0.21 -9.66 4.34
C TYR A 122 0.74 -8.51 4.68
N TRP A 123 0.22 -7.52 5.39
CA TRP A 123 1.01 -6.44 5.95
C TRP A 123 1.06 -6.59 7.45
N GLU A 124 2.25 -6.65 8.01
CA GLU A 124 2.44 -6.79 9.45
C GLU A 124 2.46 -5.40 10.10
N LYS A 125 1.53 -5.16 11.03
CA LYS A 125 1.48 -3.89 11.76
C LYS A 125 2.60 -3.85 12.77
N ILE A 126 3.50 -2.87 12.62
CA ILE A 126 4.68 -2.72 13.46
C ILE A 126 4.59 -1.51 14.40
N LYS A 127 3.61 -0.63 14.13
CA LYS A 127 3.43 0.54 15.00
C LYS A 127 2.03 1.15 14.92
#